data_6c73e1057590fc936c81ab461092c71c
#
_entry.id   6c73e1057590fc936c81ab461092c71c
#
_cell.length_a   1.000
_cell.length_b   1.000
_cell.length_c   1.000
_cell.angle_alpha   90.00
_cell.angle_beta   90.00
_cell.angle_gamma   90.00
#
_symmetry.space_group_name_H-M   'P 1'
#
loop_
_entity.id
_entity.type
_entity.pdbx_description
1 polymer ?
#
loop_
_entity_poly.entity_id
_entity_poly.type
_entity_poly.pdbx_seq_one_letter_code
_entity_poly.pdbx_strand_id
1 'polypeptide(L)'
;MIRARPPVAVALADAQGLALAEDVVARLALPVFDNSAMDGYAVRAEDVAGATPEHPVVLPVAEDIPAGRTDELTLRPKTAHRIMTGAPVPAGATAVVPVEDTDGGVDSVAIRSPRPGGAHIRRAGEDVAPGTTVLRRGQVVTPAVLGLAAALGMAELPVLRRQRVLVMSTGSELVSPGEALRPGQIYESNSIMLAGAVRDAGAEVVAVVTAEDDVAQFSALLDRYAAPENQVDLIITSGGVSAGAYEVVKDAFGRDGDQGVDFVKVAMQPGMPQGIGRVAGATIVTLPGNPVSALVSFEVFIRPALRRAMGLPDPERPRRPAVLAESLTSPRGKRQFRRAILDRESGTVTSYGPPASHHLRWLASANGLLDIPEDVVEVSEGTELAVWDLS
;
A
#
# COMPACT_ATOMS: atom_id res chain seq x y z
N MET A 1 -14.65 -14.42 9.56
CA MET A 1 -13.60 -14.26 9.02
C MET A 1 -12.69 -13.18 9.47
N ILE A 2 -11.72 -12.75 8.67
CA ILE A 2 -10.73 -11.73 9.09
C ILE A 2 -11.47 -10.43 9.36
N ARG A 3 -11.30 -9.87 10.57
CA ARG A 3 -11.96 -8.62 10.98
C ARG A 3 -10.97 -7.47 10.91
N ALA A 4 -11.45 -6.29 10.52
CA ALA A 4 -10.65 -5.07 10.65
C ALA A 4 -10.29 -4.83 12.12
N ARG A 5 -9.05 -4.41 12.37
CA ARG A 5 -8.62 -3.93 13.70
C ARG A 5 -9.18 -2.53 13.94
N PRO A 6 -9.36 -2.13 15.22
CA PRO A 6 -9.71 -0.76 15.54
C PRO A 6 -8.69 0.23 14.93
N PRO A 7 -9.14 1.42 14.49
CA PRO A 7 -8.25 2.50 14.08
C PRO A 7 -7.25 2.88 15.19
N VAL A 8 -6.10 3.38 14.77
CA VAL A 8 -5.04 3.84 15.67
C VAL A 8 -4.34 5.05 15.08
N ALA A 9 -3.90 5.96 15.95
CA ALA A 9 -2.96 7.01 15.56
C ALA A 9 -1.56 6.40 15.41
N VAL A 10 -0.92 6.66 14.28
CA VAL A 10 0.43 6.15 13.96
C VAL A 10 1.29 7.34 13.54
N ALA A 11 2.51 7.42 14.07
CA ALA A 11 3.46 8.44 13.71
C ALA A 11 3.71 8.47 12.19
N LEU A 12 3.93 9.67 11.63
CA LEU A 12 4.12 9.82 10.17
C LEU A 12 5.22 8.90 9.63
N ALA A 13 6.29 8.70 10.40
CA ALA A 13 7.42 7.84 10.00
C ALA A 13 7.01 6.38 9.74
N ASP A 14 5.96 5.89 10.43
CA ASP A 14 5.51 4.49 10.38
C ASP A 14 4.20 4.31 9.60
N ALA A 15 3.58 5.42 9.16
CA ALA A 15 2.26 5.39 8.54
C ALA A 15 2.26 4.98 7.07
N GLN A 16 3.40 5.01 6.37
CA GLN A 16 3.47 4.74 4.94
C GLN A 16 2.91 3.35 4.56
N GLY A 17 2.07 3.34 3.53
CA GLY A 17 1.43 2.13 3.01
C GLY A 17 0.24 1.62 3.83
N LEU A 18 -0.13 2.30 4.91
CA LEU A 18 -1.37 2.05 5.65
C LEU A 18 -2.54 2.80 4.99
N ALA A 19 -3.76 2.35 5.24
CA ALA A 19 -4.95 3.06 4.80
C ALA A 19 -5.50 3.98 5.90
N LEU A 20 -5.92 5.19 5.54
CA LEU A 20 -6.57 6.11 6.46
C LEU A 20 -7.90 5.53 6.97
N ALA A 21 -8.10 5.60 8.28
CA ALA A 21 -9.29 5.10 8.95
C ALA A 21 -10.46 6.09 8.89
N GLU A 22 -10.17 7.38 8.73
CA GLU A 22 -11.14 8.47 8.67
C GLU A 22 -10.64 9.61 7.78
N ASP A 23 -11.53 10.55 7.46
CA ASP A 23 -11.19 11.76 6.73
C ASP A 23 -10.29 12.67 7.58
N VAL A 24 -9.32 13.32 6.96
CA VAL A 24 -8.44 14.30 7.60
C VAL A 24 -8.86 15.70 7.16
N VAL A 25 -9.16 16.54 8.14
CA VAL A 25 -9.57 17.93 7.94
C VAL A 25 -8.43 18.85 8.34
N ALA A 26 -8.07 19.78 7.45
CA ALA A 26 -7.03 20.76 7.71
C ALA A 26 -7.47 21.72 8.85
N ARG A 27 -6.60 21.91 9.83
CA ARG A 27 -6.79 22.89 10.91
C ARG A 27 -6.05 24.20 10.65
N LEU A 28 -5.09 24.17 9.74
CA LEU A 28 -4.25 25.30 9.34
C LEU A 28 -4.46 25.57 7.84
N ALA A 29 -4.17 26.80 7.47
CA ALA A 29 -4.07 27.21 6.07
C ALA A 29 -2.74 26.70 5.46
N LEU A 30 -2.72 26.47 4.15
CA LEU A 30 -1.49 26.34 3.38
C LEU A 30 -1.55 27.29 2.17
N PRO A 31 -0.58 28.22 2.02
CA PRO A 31 0.41 28.62 3.02
C PRO A 31 -0.23 29.14 4.30
N VAL A 32 0.52 29.09 5.41
CA VAL A 32 0.01 29.53 6.73
C VAL A 32 -0.16 31.05 6.80
N PHE A 33 0.63 31.81 6.02
CA PHE A 33 0.62 33.28 5.91
C PHE A 33 0.91 33.71 4.48
N ASP A 34 0.58 34.97 4.15
CA ASP A 34 0.97 35.59 2.89
C ASP A 34 2.48 35.66 2.78
N ASN A 35 3.06 35.05 1.73
CA ASN A 35 4.52 35.01 1.56
C ASN A 35 4.94 35.34 0.13
N SER A 36 6.24 35.72 -0.01
CA SER A 36 6.80 36.02 -1.32
C SER A 36 6.95 34.77 -2.17
N ALA A 37 6.53 34.84 -3.44
CA ALA A 37 6.76 33.80 -4.44
C ALA A 37 8.15 33.89 -5.08
N MET A 38 8.87 35.02 -4.91
CA MET A 38 10.15 35.34 -5.55
C MET A 38 11.11 35.98 -4.56
N ASP A 39 12.40 35.88 -4.85
CA ASP A 39 13.40 36.75 -4.24
C ASP A 39 13.31 38.13 -4.90
N GLY A 40 13.27 39.20 -4.12
CA GLY A 40 13.09 40.53 -4.66
C GLY A 40 12.75 41.57 -3.62
N TYR A 41 11.81 42.45 -3.91
CA TYR A 41 11.48 43.62 -3.08
C TYR A 41 9.95 43.71 -2.88
N ALA A 42 9.51 43.66 -1.64
CA ALA A 42 8.16 43.98 -1.25
C ALA A 42 7.92 45.46 -1.37
N VAL A 43 6.89 45.87 -2.12
CA VAL A 43 6.58 47.29 -2.45
C VAL A 43 5.08 47.50 -2.38
N ARG A 44 4.71 48.81 -2.37
CA ARG A 44 3.33 49.20 -2.75
C ARG A 44 3.29 49.30 -4.27
N ALA A 45 2.38 48.62 -4.91
CA ALA A 45 2.24 48.60 -6.38
C ALA A 45 2.07 50.02 -6.97
N GLU A 46 1.40 50.91 -6.24
CA GLU A 46 1.20 52.31 -6.62
C GLU A 46 2.50 53.12 -6.66
N ASP A 47 3.46 52.79 -5.76
CA ASP A 47 4.74 53.48 -5.67
C ASP A 47 5.66 53.17 -6.87
N VAL A 48 5.43 52.08 -7.56
CA VAL A 48 6.23 51.61 -8.71
C VAL A 48 5.48 51.62 -10.04
N ALA A 49 4.25 52.13 -10.09
CA ALA A 49 3.41 52.10 -11.27
C ALA A 49 4.01 52.81 -12.51
N GLY A 50 4.90 53.78 -12.31
CA GLY A 50 5.57 54.51 -13.39
C GLY A 50 6.94 53.99 -13.76
N ALA A 51 7.40 52.85 -13.22
CA ALA A 51 8.73 52.31 -13.45
C ALA A 51 8.89 51.79 -14.90
N THR A 52 9.97 52.19 -15.56
CA THR A 52 10.42 51.61 -16.84
C THR A 52 11.93 51.38 -16.80
N PRO A 53 12.49 50.59 -17.74
CA PRO A 53 13.94 50.41 -17.84
C PRO A 53 14.71 51.75 -18.04
N GLU A 54 14.10 52.71 -18.76
CA GLU A 54 14.68 54.01 -19.05
C GLU A 54 14.47 55.02 -17.90
N HIS A 55 13.40 54.85 -17.16
CA HIS A 55 13.04 55.68 -16.00
C HIS A 55 12.68 54.80 -14.80
N PRO A 56 13.67 54.18 -14.16
CA PRO A 56 13.46 53.35 -12.98
C PRO A 56 12.97 54.15 -11.79
N VAL A 57 12.08 53.59 -10.99
CA VAL A 57 11.69 54.17 -9.71
C VAL A 57 12.69 53.72 -8.65
N VAL A 58 13.34 54.70 -7.99
CA VAL A 58 14.32 54.39 -6.91
C VAL A 58 13.62 54.54 -5.57
N LEU A 59 13.68 53.45 -4.76
CA LEU A 59 13.13 53.43 -3.42
C LEU A 59 14.23 53.06 -2.40
N PRO A 60 14.24 53.72 -1.20
CA PRO A 60 15.10 53.28 -0.12
C PRO A 60 14.66 51.89 0.37
N VAL A 61 15.63 51.02 0.61
CA VAL A 61 15.44 49.69 1.20
C VAL A 61 15.50 49.80 2.71
N ALA A 62 14.39 49.61 3.40
CA ALA A 62 14.28 49.83 4.83
C ALA A 62 14.56 48.60 5.68
N GLU A 63 14.32 47.39 5.11
CA GLU A 63 14.46 46.12 5.80
C GLU A 63 14.91 45.01 4.83
N ASP A 64 15.51 43.94 5.39
CA ASP A 64 15.80 42.68 4.70
C ASP A 64 15.05 41.55 5.39
N ILE A 65 14.21 40.82 4.65
CA ILE A 65 13.29 39.83 5.19
C ILE A 65 13.69 38.42 4.67
N PRO A 66 14.55 37.70 5.38
CA PRO A 66 14.86 36.32 5.08
C PRO A 66 13.67 35.42 5.44
N ALA A 67 13.59 34.25 4.82
CA ALA A 67 12.65 33.21 5.25
C ALA A 67 12.91 32.83 6.72
N GLY A 68 11.82 32.68 7.49
CA GLY A 68 11.90 32.39 8.93
C GLY A 68 11.99 33.60 9.84
N ARG A 69 12.01 34.84 9.32
CA ARG A 69 11.83 36.03 10.13
C ARG A 69 10.41 36.05 10.74
N THR A 70 10.32 36.32 12.06
CA THR A 70 9.08 36.18 12.83
C THR A 70 8.50 37.48 13.35
N ASP A 71 9.22 38.58 13.26
CA ASP A 71 8.72 39.91 13.66
C ASP A 71 7.77 40.49 12.61
N GLU A 72 6.73 41.15 13.08
CA GLU A 72 5.75 41.81 12.20
C GLU A 72 6.32 43.12 11.68
N LEU A 73 6.50 43.21 10.37
CA LEU A 73 7.01 44.37 9.70
C LEU A 73 5.90 45.14 8.98
N THR A 74 6.06 46.45 8.92
CA THR A 74 5.16 47.35 8.15
C THR A 74 5.96 48.13 7.12
N LEU A 75 5.60 47.99 5.85
CA LEU A 75 6.16 48.73 4.75
C LEU A 75 5.58 50.15 4.74
N ARG A 76 6.46 51.19 4.79
CA ARG A 76 6.06 52.57 4.66
C ARG A 76 5.89 52.96 3.17
N PRO A 77 5.01 53.94 2.85
CA PRO A 77 4.93 54.49 1.49
C PRO A 77 6.29 54.96 0.98
N LYS A 78 6.54 54.74 -0.32
CA LYS A 78 7.81 55.08 -1.01
C LYS A 78 9.07 54.47 -0.41
N THR A 79 8.94 53.27 0.20
CA THR A 79 10.05 52.42 0.60
C THR A 79 9.92 51.03 0.00
N ALA A 80 10.97 50.25 0.00
CA ALA A 80 10.98 48.84 -0.33
C ALA A 80 11.56 48.05 0.85
N HIS A 81 11.11 46.78 1.01
CA HIS A 81 11.80 45.80 1.85
C HIS A 81 12.33 44.71 0.95
N ARG A 82 13.63 44.42 1.05
CA ARG A 82 14.19 43.25 0.38
C ARG A 82 13.56 42.01 1.00
N ILE A 83 13.11 41.05 0.19
CA ILE A 83 12.37 39.90 0.65
C ILE A 83 12.81 38.65 -0.10
N MET A 84 12.98 37.53 0.64
CA MET A 84 13.32 36.24 0.07
C MET A 84 12.07 35.37 -0.16
N THR A 85 12.14 34.46 -1.09
CA THR A 85 11.08 33.48 -1.39
C THR A 85 10.65 32.75 -0.12
N GLY A 86 9.34 32.67 0.14
CA GLY A 86 8.76 32.08 1.33
C GLY A 86 8.76 32.96 2.58
N ALA A 87 9.39 34.15 2.54
CA ALA A 87 9.37 35.09 3.65
C ALA A 87 8.00 35.78 3.80
N PRO A 88 7.55 36.11 5.01
CA PRO A 88 6.28 36.78 5.24
C PRO A 88 6.24 38.17 4.58
N VAL A 89 5.14 38.44 3.86
CA VAL A 89 4.93 39.75 3.23
C VAL A 89 4.61 40.77 4.31
N PRO A 90 5.34 41.91 4.40
CA PRO A 90 5.10 42.90 5.43
C PRO A 90 3.75 43.61 5.23
N ALA A 91 3.12 44.02 6.31
CA ALA A 91 1.90 44.79 6.27
C ALA A 91 2.09 46.05 5.43
N GLY A 92 1.12 46.38 4.57
CA GLY A 92 1.19 47.56 3.67
C GLY A 92 1.88 47.26 2.32
N ALA A 93 2.61 46.17 2.15
CA ALA A 93 3.07 45.74 0.84
C ALA A 93 1.91 45.16 0.03
N THR A 94 1.85 45.47 -1.26
CA THR A 94 0.77 45.01 -2.15
C THR A 94 1.30 44.23 -3.33
N ALA A 95 2.62 44.23 -3.56
CA ALA A 95 3.27 43.42 -4.60
C ALA A 95 4.71 43.09 -4.20
N VAL A 96 5.29 42.07 -4.85
CA VAL A 96 6.72 41.79 -4.84
C VAL A 96 7.25 42.00 -6.25
N VAL A 97 8.35 42.77 -6.38
CA VAL A 97 9.10 42.93 -7.61
C VAL A 97 10.26 41.95 -7.58
N PRO A 98 10.39 41.04 -8.55
CA PRO A 98 11.54 40.12 -8.62
C PRO A 98 12.87 40.88 -8.72
N VAL A 99 13.94 40.32 -8.14
CA VAL A 99 15.28 40.96 -8.15
C VAL A 99 15.78 41.22 -9.58
N GLU A 100 15.38 40.37 -10.54
CA GLU A 100 15.73 40.46 -11.97
C GLU A 100 15.20 41.75 -12.64
N ASP A 101 14.15 42.32 -12.09
CA ASP A 101 13.55 43.58 -12.57
C ASP A 101 14.09 44.81 -11.85
N THR A 102 15.22 44.68 -11.17
CA THR A 102 15.86 45.73 -10.36
C THR A 102 17.36 45.79 -10.61
N ASP A 103 18.06 46.66 -9.89
CA ASP A 103 19.51 46.72 -9.83
C ASP A 103 20.10 45.90 -8.65
N GLY A 104 19.26 45.27 -7.82
CA GLY A 104 19.68 44.47 -6.66
C GLY A 104 20.21 45.31 -5.48
N GLY A 105 19.92 46.59 -5.41
CA GLY A 105 20.44 47.50 -4.43
C GLY A 105 20.07 47.19 -2.98
N VAL A 106 21.01 47.39 -2.01
CA VAL A 106 20.83 47.00 -0.60
C VAL A 106 20.31 48.18 0.24
N ASP A 107 20.81 49.38 0.02
CA ASP A 107 20.39 50.60 0.74
C ASP A 107 19.26 51.33 -0.01
N SER A 108 19.28 51.24 -1.33
CA SER A 108 18.24 51.72 -2.23
C SER A 108 18.15 50.80 -3.45
N VAL A 109 16.97 50.65 -4.02
CA VAL A 109 16.75 49.79 -5.18
C VAL A 109 16.11 50.59 -6.33
N ALA A 110 16.68 50.40 -7.52
CA ALA A 110 16.11 50.94 -8.77
C ALA A 110 15.19 49.88 -9.43
N ILE A 111 13.90 50.09 -9.34
CA ILE A 111 12.86 49.21 -9.91
C ILE A 111 12.61 49.62 -11.36
N ARG A 112 12.73 48.67 -12.29
CA ARG A 112 12.69 48.86 -13.75
C ARG A 112 11.39 48.45 -14.38
N SER A 113 10.53 47.76 -13.64
CA SER A 113 9.26 47.24 -14.18
C SER A 113 8.14 47.34 -13.11
N PRO A 114 6.97 47.90 -13.46
CA PRO A 114 5.85 47.95 -12.53
C PRO A 114 5.27 46.55 -12.28
N ARG A 115 4.64 46.37 -11.14
CA ARG A 115 3.91 45.14 -10.79
C ARG A 115 2.52 45.51 -10.31
N PRO A 116 1.46 44.84 -10.82
CA PRO A 116 0.12 45.04 -10.30
C PRO A 116 -0.02 44.53 -8.87
N GLY A 117 -1.01 45.01 -8.16
CA GLY A 117 -1.33 44.51 -6.82
C GLY A 117 -1.59 43.00 -6.84
N GLY A 118 -1.06 42.31 -5.86
CA GLY A 118 -1.07 40.85 -5.73
C GLY A 118 0.05 40.09 -6.47
N ALA A 119 0.86 40.80 -7.29
CA ALA A 119 1.92 40.15 -8.06
C ALA A 119 2.96 39.49 -7.13
N HIS A 120 3.29 38.24 -7.39
CA HIS A 120 4.28 37.43 -6.68
C HIS A 120 4.03 37.31 -5.18
N ILE A 121 2.79 37.39 -4.73
CA ILE A 121 2.39 37.09 -3.35
C ILE A 121 1.55 35.81 -3.36
N ARG A 122 2.01 34.77 -2.66
CA ARG A 122 1.22 33.59 -2.34
C ARG A 122 0.35 33.89 -1.14
N ARG A 123 -0.95 33.76 -1.30
CA ARG A 123 -1.92 34.10 -0.25
C ARG A 123 -2.06 32.98 0.78
N ALA A 124 -2.25 33.32 2.02
CA ALA A 124 -2.61 32.37 3.07
C ALA A 124 -3.84 31.58 2.63
N GLY A 125 -3.75 30.24 2.67
CA GLY A 125 -4.86 29.35 2.34
C GLY A 125 -5.17 29.19 0.84
N GLU A 126 -4.32 29.67 -0.07
CA GLU A 126 -4.57 29.52 -1.52
C GLU A 126 -4.53 28.07 -2.00
N ASP A 127 -3.78 27.19 -1.31
CA ASP A 127 -3.73 25.75 -1.57
C ASP A 127 -4.75 25.02 -0.68
N VAL A 128 -4.71 25.26 0.64
CA VAL A 128 -5.59 24.61 1.61
C VAL A 128 -6.14 25.64 2.58
N ALA A 129 -7.46 25.79 2.62
CA ALA A 129 -8.14 26.60 3.64
C ALA A 129 -8.45 25.76 4.89
N PRO A 130 -8.43 26.33 6.12
CA PRO A 130 -8.91 25.64 7.31
C PRO A 130 -10.32 25.10 7.14
N GLY A 131 -10.58 23.88 7.62
CA GLY A 131 -11.86 23.19 7.45
C GLY A 131 -11.98 22.36 6.16
N THR A 132 -11.01 22.44 5.25
CA THR A 132 -10.99 21.60 4.04
C THR A 132 -10.67 20.16 4.39
N THR A 133 -11.44 19.19 3.88
CA THR A 133 -11.06 17.79 3.92
C THR A 133 -9.97 17.55 2.90
N VAL A 134 -8.75 17.31 3.37
CA VAL A 134 -7.55 17.19 2.53
C VAL A 134 -7.19 15.73 2.19
N LEU A 135 -7.55 14.78 3.03
CA LEU A 135 -7.34 13.35 2.80
C LEU A 135 -8.63 12.60 3.14
N ARG A 136 -8.89 11.51 2.44
CA ARG A 136 -10.11 10.73 2.58
C ARG A 136 -9.85 9.39 3.26
N ARG A 137 -10.83 8.91 4.03
CA ARG A 137 -10.87 7.54 4.54
C ARG A 137 -10.62 6.53 3.43
N GLY A 138 -9.82 5.50 3.70
CA GLY A 138 -9.43 4.47 2.73
C GLY A 138 -8.31 4.87 1.77
N GLN A 139 -7.89 6.13 1.77
CA GLN A 139 -6.71 6.56 1.00
C GLN A 139 -5.45 5.95 1.60
N VAL A 140 -4.58 5.42 0.74
CA VAL A 140 -3.28 4.89 1.16
C VAL A 140 -2.31 6.04 1.45
N VAL A 141 -1.61 5.94 2.56
CA VAL A 141 -0.58 6.89 2.96
C VAL A 141 0.64 6.73 2.05
N THR A 142 0.78 7.66 1.12
CA THR A 142 1.92 7.79 0.20
C THR A 142 2.93 8.82 0.73
N PRO A 143 4.14 8.94 0.14
CA PRO A 143 5.06 10.03 0.49
C PRO A 143 4.43 11.43 0.36
N ALA A 144 3.58 11.66 -0.64
CA ALA A 144 2.88 12.94 -0.81
C ALA A 144 1.87 13.20 0.33
N VAL A 145 1.15 12.16 0.78
CA VAL A 145 0.25 12.23 1.94
C VAL A 145 1.02 12.58 3.22
N LEU A 146 2.18 11.97 3.42
CA LEU A 146 3.04 12.29 4.57
C LEU A 146 3.51 13.74 4.52
N GLY A 147 3.93 14.22 3.35
CA GLY A 147 4.35 15.60 3.16
C GLY A 147 3.23 16.61 3.47
N LEU A 148 2.02 16.35 2.98
CA LEU A 148 0.85 17.19 3.27
C LEU A 148 0.49 17.18 4.76
N ALA A 149 0.45 16.00 5.38
CA ALA A 149 0.17 15.89 6.81
C ALA A 149 1.20 16.65 7.66
N ALA A 150 2.48 16.51 7.33
CA ALA A 150 3.56 17.24 8.00
C ALA A 150 3.43 18.76 7.81
N ALA A 151 3.14 19.24 6.59
CA ALA A 151 2.90 20.65 6.31
C ALA A 151 1.71 21.23 7.08
N LEU A 152 0.71 20.41 7.37
CA LEU A 152 -0.44 20.75 8.22
C LEU A 152 -0.16 20.62 9.73
N GLY A 153 1.09 20.33 10.13
CA GLY A 153 1.50 20.22 11.53
C GLY A 153 1.05 18.95 12.24
N MET A 154 0.65 17.92 11.51
CA MET A 154 0.24 16.64 12.09
C MET A 154 1.48 15.80 12.43
N ALA A 155 1.52 15.23 13.63
CA ALA A 155 2.57 14.28 14.03
C ALA A 155 2.19 12.83 13.73
N GLU A 156 0.89 12.54 13.65
CA GLU A 156 0.31 11.21 13.51
C GLU A 156 -0.86 11.23 12.52
N LEU A 157 -1.18 10.07 11.95
CA LEU A 157 -2.35 9.87 11.11
C LEU A 157 -3.25 8.76 11.70
N PRO A 158 -4.59 8.92 11.63
CA PRO A 158 -5.54 7.87 11.98
C PRO A 158 -5.57 6.83 10.87
N VAL A 159 -5.08 5.62 11.14
CA VAL A 159 -4.95 4.56 10.14
C VAL A 159 -5.52 3.24 10.61
N LEU A 160 -5.78 2.34 9.67
CA LEU A 160 -6.06 0.93 9.92
C LEU A 160 -4.75 0.17 10.04
N ARG A 161 -4.61 -0.63 11.10
CA ARG A 161 -3.41 -1.44 11.34
C ARG A 161 -3.27 -2.56 10.32
N ARG A 162 -2.03 -3.00 10.09
CA ARG A 162 -1.76 -4.25 9.38
C ARG A 162 -2.34 -5.43 10.13
N GLN A 163 -2.86 -6.40 9.39
CA GLN A 163 -3.23 -7.70 9.94
C GLN A 163 -1.95 -8.47 10.32
N ARG A 164 -1.96 -9.13 11.46
CA ARG A 164 -0.83 -9.90 12.00
C ARG A 164 -1.06 -11.39 11.73
N VAL A 165 -0.17 -11.99 10.95
CA VAL A 165 -0.35 -13.33 10.40
C VAL A 165 0.73 -14.28 10.91
N LEU A 166 0.30 -15.41 11.47
CA LEU A 166 1.14 -16.56 11.76
C LEU A 166 1.07 -17.53 10.57
N VAL A 167 2.23 -17.95 10.06
CA VAL A 167 2.32 -18.94 8.97
C VAL A 167 2.95 -20.21 9.52
N MET A 168 2.29 -21.35 9.34
CA MET A 168 2.74 -22.67 9.81
C MET A 168 2.74 -23.66 8.66
N SER A 169 3.79 -24.49 8.56
CA SER A 169 3.82 -25.68 7.70
C SER A 169 3.86 -26.94 8.56
N THR A 170 3.23 -28.00 8.09
CA THR A 170 3.24 -29.30 8.75
C THR A 170 3.78 -30.39 7.83
N GLY A 171 4.64 -31.25 8.36
CA GLY A 171 5.24 -32.39 7.65
C GLY A 171 6.56 -32.81 8.29
N SER A 172 6.65 -34.06 8.66
CA SER A 172 7.89 -34.65 9.24
C SER A 172 8.99 -34.83 8.18
N GLU A 173 8.65 -34.73 6.89
CA GLU A 173 9.59 -34.73 5.77
C GLU A 173 10.28 -33.37 5.54
N LEU A 174 9.77 -32.30 6.16
CA LEU A 174 10.18 -30.91 5.88
C LEU A 174 11.50 -30.57 6.59
N VAL A 175 12.43 -30.03 5.82
CA VAL A 175 13.74 -29.59 6.30
C VAL A 175 13.95 -28.12 5.91
N SER A 176 14.57 -27.34 6.77
CA SER A 176 14.90 -25.94 6.48
C SER A 176 15.84 -25.81 5.28
N PRO A 177 15.60 -24.86 4.36
CA PRO A 177 16.52 -24.58 3.27
C PRO A 177 17.94 -24.29 3.78
N GLY A 178 18.94 -24.93 3.15
CA GLY A 178 20.35 -24.83 3.54
C GLY A 178 20.86 -26.00 4.39
N GLU A 179 19.98 -26.80 4.96
CA GLU A 179 20.37 -28.04 5.67
C GLU A 179 20.52 -29.22 4.69
N ALA A 180 21.26 -30.28 5.09
CA ALA A 180 21.43 -31.44 4.26
C ALA A 180 20.20 -32.35 4.30
N LEU A 181 19.69 -32.74 3.13
CA LEU A 181 18.56 -33.65 3.01
C LEU A 181 18.99 -35.13 3.30
N ARG A 182 18.15 -35.85 4.02
CA ARG A 182 18.16 -37.30 4.13
C ARG A 182 17.18 -37.91 3.11
N PRO A 183 17.29 -39.20 2.78
CA PRO A 183 16.33 -39.89 1.96
C PRO A 183 14.89 -39.71 2.49
N GLY A 184 13.96 -39.31 1.62
CA GLY A 184 12.56 -39.05 1.97
C GLY A 184 12.25 -37.62 2.47
N GLN A 185 13.26 -36.77 2.68
CA GLN A 185 13.07 -35.38 3.07
C GLN A 185 13.01 -34.44 1.86
N ILE A 186 12.31 -33.32 2.05
CA ILE A 186 12.21 -32.23 1.09
C ILE A 186 12.43 -30.90 1.81
N TYR A 187 12.82 -29.87 1.07
CA TYR A 187 12.90 -28.51 1.64
C TYR A 187 11.53 -27.90 1.84
N GLU A 188 11.34 -27.32 3.00
CA GLU A 188 10.18 -26.51 3.29
C GLU A 188 10.19 -25.24 2.41
N SER A 189 9.14 -25.05 1.62
CA SER A 189 9.01 -23.92 0.69
C SER A 189 7.69 -23.15 0.84
N ASN A 190 6.65 -23.80 1.36
CA ASN A 190 5.32 -23.23 1.41
C ASN A 190 5.21 -22.07 2.40
N SER A 191 5.76 -22.23 3.61
CA SER A 191 5.68 -21.17 4.61
C SER A 191 6.49 -19.93 4.19
N ILE A 192 7.62 -20.14 3.53
CA ILE A 192 8.43 -19.03 2.97
C ILE A 192 7.65 -18.30 1.88
N MET A 193 7.07 -19.04 0.94
CA MET A 193 6.24 -18.49 -0.14
C MET A 193 5.01 -17.77 0.40
N LEU A 194 4.27 -18.38 1.33
CA LEU A 194 3.08 -17.79 1.95
C LEU A 194 3.42 -16.56 2.79
N ALA A 195 4.54 -16.57 3.53
CA ALA A 195 5.02 -15.39 4.24
C ALA A 195 5.36 -14.23 3.28
N GLY A 196 5.94 -14.54 2.12
CA GLY A 196 6.13 -13.58 1.03
C GLY A 196 4.80 -13.01 0.53
N ALA A 197 3.83 -13.87 0.26
CA ALA A 197 2.50 -13.50 -0.21
C ALA A 197 1.72 -12.65 0.83
N VAL A 198 1.86 -12.95 2.13
CA VAL A 198 1.30 -12.15 3.23
C VAL A 198 1.87 -10.73 3.23
N ARG A 199 3.19 -10.58 3.07
CA ARG A 199 3.84 -9.26 3.00
C ARG A 199 3.43 -8.49 1.74
N ASP A 200 3.35 -9.16 0.60
CA ASP A 200 2.84 -8.57 -0.66
C ASP A 200 1.38 -8.12 -0.55
N ALA A 201 0.55 -8.83 0.21
CA ALA A 201 -0.80 -8.40 0.53
C ALA A 201 -0.86 -7.17 1.47
N GLY A 202 0.26 -6.73 2.04
CA GLY A 202 0.39 -5.60 2.94
C GLY A 202 0.27 -5.93 4.43
N ALA A 203 0.17 -7.23 4.79
CA ALA A 203 0.06 -7.68 6.18
C ALA A 203 1.44 -7.94 6.82
N GLU A 204 1.45 -8.07 8.15
CA GLU A 204 2.64 -8.37 8.95
C GLU A 204 2.74 -9.88 9.23
N VAL A 205 3.90 -10.47 9.03
CA VAL A 205 4.18 -11.85 9.43
C VAL A 205 4.76 -11.86 10.84
N VAL A 206 4.01 -12.41 11.79
CA VAL A 206 4.40 -12.52 13.21
C VAL A 206 5.49 -13.58 13.39
N ALA A 207 5.28 -14.75 12.79
CA ALA A 207 6.23 -15.85 12.80
C ALA A 207 5.99 -16.78 11.61
N VAL A 208 7.04 -17.51 11.25
CA VAL A 208 7.02 -18.64 10.32
C VAL A 208 7.49 -19.86 11.09
N VAL A 209 6.65 -20.90 11.16
CA VAL A 209 6.88 -22.07 12.04
C VAL A 209 6.66 -23.35 11.25
N THR A 210 7.52 -24.34 11.44
CA THR A 210 7.34 -25.70 10.92
C THR A 210 7.06 -26.65 12.06
N ALA A 211 6.02 -27.47 11.95
CA ALA A 211 5.67 -28.51 12.89
C ALA A 211 5.86 -29.90 12.24
N GLU A 212 6.26 -30.87 12.99
CA GLU A 212 6.22 -32.29 12.58
C GLU A 212 4.76 -32.78 12.53
N ASP A 213 4.51 -33.97 12.02
CA ASP A 213 3.20 -34.62 12.00
C ASP A 213 2.84 -35.20 13.39
N ASP A 214 2.97 -34.38 14.41
CA ASP A 214 2.62 -34.65 15.81
C ASP A 214 1.61 -33.63 16.32
N VAL A 215 0.44 -34.11 16.74
CA VAL A 215 -0.68 -33.27 17.19
C VAL A 215 -0.33 -32.48 18.45
N ALA A 216 0.41 -33.06 19.38
CA ALA A 216 0.77 -32.39 20.63
C ALA A 216 1.78 -31.26 20.36
N GLN A 217 2.79 -31.51 19.51
CA GLN A 217 3.73 -30.48 19.08
C GLN A 217 3.04 -29.35 18.33
N PHE A 218 2.18 -29.70 17.36
CA PHE A 218 1.41 -28.70 16.59
C PHE A 218 0.57 -27.81 17.51
N SER A 219 -0.16 -28.42 18.44
CA SER A 219 -1.01 -27.68 19.40
C SER A 219 -0.18 -26.78 20.31
N ALA A 220 0.96 -27.28 20.83
CA ALA A 220 1.85 -26.48 21.67
C ALA A 220 2.47 -25.27 20.92
N LEU A 221 2.83 -25.44 19.66
CA LEU A 221 3.31 -24.35 18.82
C LEU A 221 2.19 -23.33 18.54
N LEU A 222 0.97 -23.81 18.26
CA LEU A 222 -0.20 -22.98 18.04
C LEU A 222 -0.51 -22.15 19.30
N ASP A 223 -0.57 -22.77 20.48
CA ASP A 223 -0.81 -22.07 21.74
C ASP A 223 0.25 -21.00 22.02
N ARG A 224 1.52 -21.33 21.77
CA ARG A 224 2.64 -20.40 21.97
C ARG A 224 2.55 -19.17 21.07
N TYR A 225 2.32 -19.37 19.76
CA TYR A 225 2.38 -18.29 18.79
C TYR A 225 1.07 -17.56 18.60
N ALA A 226 -0.09 -18.18 18.86
CA ALA A 226 -1.39 -17.55 18.85
C ALA A 226 -1.80 -16.99 20.23
N ALA A 227 -0.90 -16.99 21.21
CA ALA A 227 -1.12 -16.37 22.51
C ALA A 227 -1.53 -14.90 22.39
N PRO A 228 -2.41 -14.38 23.28
CA PRO A 228 -2.98 -13.04 23.16
C PRO A 228 -1.95 -11.91 23.04
N GLU A 229 -0.79 -12.04 23.67
CA GLU A 229 0.30 -11.07 23.59
C GLU A 229 0.87 -10.92 22.17
N ASN A 230 0.79 -11.95 21.35
CA ASN A 230 1.21 -11.91 19.95
C ASN A 230 0.21 -11.22 19.03
N GLN A 231 -1.02 -11.00 19.50
CA GLN A 231 -2.08 -10.30 18.76
C GLN A 231 -2.26 -10.83 17.32
N VAL A 232 -2.27 -12.13 17.14
CA VAL A 232 -2.45 -12.76 15.82
C VAL A 232 -3.90 -12.61 15.36
N ASP A 233 -4.11 -12.18 14.13
CA ASP A 233 -5.45 -12.02 13.53
C ASP A 233 -5.80 -13.19 12.61
N LEU A 234 -4.77 -13.73 11.95
CA LEU A 234 -4.89 -14.83 11.00
C LEU A 234 -3.77 -15.85 11.20
N ILE A 235 -4.15 -17.11 11.21
CA ILE A 235 -3.24 -18.25 11.17
C ILE A 235 -3.43 -18.92 9.81
N ILE A 236 -2.33 -19.14 9.08
CA ILE A 236 -2.32 -19.88 7.82
C ILE A 236 -1.53 -21.15 8.07
N THR A 237 -2.14 -22.32 7.84
CA THR A 237 -1.41 -23.58 7.86
C THR A 237 -1.31 -24.15 6.43
N SER A 238 -0.21 -24.82 6.11
CA SER A 238 0.00 -25.53 4.85
C SER A 238 0.41 -26.98 5.14
N GLY A 239 -0.31 -27.91 4.55
CA GLY A 239 -0.19 -29.36 4.84
C GLY A 239 -1.25 -29.86 5.83
N GLY A 240 -1.28 -31.19 6.07
CA GLY A 240 -2.16 -31.82 7.08
C GLY A 240 -3.67 -31.73 6.81
N VAL A 241 -4.12 -31.48 5.57
CA VAL A 241 -5.55 -31.28 5.24
C VAL A 241 -6.08 -32.19 4.10
N SER A 242 -5.26 -33.10 3.58
CA SER A 242 -5.65 -34.03 2.51
C SER A 242 -6.55 -35.15 3.01
N ALA A 243 -6.68 -36.23 2.25
CA ALA A 243 -7.40 -37.45 2.63
C ALA A 243 -6.45 -38.56 3.12
N GLY A 244 -5.22 -38.20 3.50
CA GLY A 244 -4.19 -39.14 3.95
C GLY A 244 -4.41 -39.67 5.36
N ALA A 245 -3.54 -40.59 5.78
CA ALA A 245 -3.59 -41.19 7.10
C ALA A 245 -2.97 -40.30 8.19
N TYR A 246 -2.07 -39.39 7.81
CA TYR A 246 -1.32 -38.51 8.72
C TYR A 246 -1.72 -37.05 8.43
N GLU A 247 -2.83 -36.61 9.01
CA GLU A 247 -3.40 -35.27 8.75
C GLU A 247 -3.46 -34.49 10.07
N VAL A 248 -2.28 -34.11 10.57
CA VAL A 248 -2.09 -33.51 11.89
C VAL A 248 -3.04 -32.32 12.15
N VAL A 249 -3.31 -31.49 11.15
CA VAL A 249 -4.23 -30.33 11.30
C VAL A 249 -5.68 -30.81 11.49
N LYS A 250 -6.12 -31.79 10.73
CA LYS A 250 -7.46 -32.38 10.90
C LYS A 250 -7.60 -33.12 12.22
N ASP A 251 -6.56 -33.84 12.62
CA ASP A 251 -6.57 -34.59 13.87
C ASP A 251 -6.54 -33.64 15.09
N ALA A 252 -5.87 -32.50 14.99
CA ALA A 252 -5.85 -31.49 16.05
C ALA A 252 -7.20 -30.75 16.22
N PHE A 253 -7.97 -30.58 15.13
CA PHE A 253 -9.25 -29.84 15.17
C PHE A 253 -10.50 -30.74 15.05
N GLY A 254 -10.33 -32.07 15.07
CA GLY A 254 -11.42 -33.00 14.83
C GLY A 254 -11.79 -33.09 13.35
N ARG A 255 -11.97 -34.32 12.85
CA ARG A 255 -12.22 -34.54 11.40
C ARG A 255 -13.58 -34.04 10.94
N ASP A 256 -14.53 -33.90 11.86
CA ASP A 256 -15.90 -33.47 11.62
C ASP A 256 -16.14 -31.97 11.98
N GLY A 257 -15.09 -31.22 12.32
CA GLY A 257 -15.19 -29.80 12.59
C GLY A 257 -15.63 -29.42 14.02
N ASP A 258 -15.76 -30.37 14.94
CA ASP A 258 -16.27 -30.18 16.31
C ASP A 258 -15.37 -29.27 17.17
N GLN A 259 -14.14 -29.00 16.74
CA GLN A 259 -13.17 -28.15 17.44
C GLN A 259 -12.96 -26.78 16.77
N GLY A 260 -13.97 -26.29 16.04
CA GLY A 260 -14.01 -24.91 15.54
C GLY A 260 -13.31 -24.68 14.19
N VAL A 261 -12.94 -25.73 13.44
CA VAL A 261 -12.44 -25.64 12.07
C VAL A 261 -13.25 -26.53 11.13
N ASP A 262 -13.92 -25.93 10.17
CA ASP A 262 -14.68 -26.63 9.14
C ASP A 262 -13.77 -26.98 7.95
N PHE A 263 -13.72 -28.25 7.57
CA PHE A 263 -12.98 -28.73 6.40
C PHE A 263 -13.91 -28.91 5.21
N VAL A 264 -13.58 -28.22 4.11
CA VAL A 264 -14.44 -28.15 2.92
C VAL A 264 -13.70 -28.57 1.66
N LYS A 265 -14.44 -29.15 0.71
CA LYS A 265 -13.97 -29.41 -0.66
C LYS A 265 -14.47 -28.29 -1.56
N VAL A 266 -13.62 -27.32 -1.82
CA VAL A 266 -13.95 -26.21 -2.73
C VAL A 266 -13.94 -26.71 -4.17
N ALA A 267 -14.94 -26.34 -4.97
CA ALA A 267 -15.04 -26.72 -6.39
C ALA A 267 -14.05 -25.92 -7.27
N MET A 268 -12.74 -26.05 -6.96
CA MET A 268 -11.67 -25.40 -7.69
C MET A 268 -10.49 -26.34 -8.00
N GLN A 269 -9.68 -25.96 -8.95
CA GLN A 269 -8.41 -26.64 -9.27
C GLN A 269 -7.34 -25.60 -9.66
N PRO A 270 -6.16 -25.64 -8.97
CA PRO A 270 -5.82 -26.43 -7.78
C PRO A 270 -6.48 -25.86 -6.52
N GLY A 271 -6.36 -26.55 -5.37
CA GLY A 271 -6.75 -26.00 -4.06
C GLY A 271 -8.06 -26.55 -3.48
N MET A 272 -8.55 -27.70 -3.93
CA MET A 272 -9.84 -28.26 -3.52
C MET A 272 -10.00 -28.49 -2.00
N PRO A 273 -9.07 -29.16 -1.25
CA PRO A 273 -9.23 -29.34 0.18
C PRO A 273 -8.75 -28.08 0.93
N GLN A 274 -9.60 -27.53 1.77
CA GLN A 274 -9.28 -26.38 2.62
C GLN A 274 -10.02 -26.50 3.95
N GLY A 275 -9.58 -25.74 4.95
CA GLY A 275 -10.31 -25.60 6.20
C GLY A 275 -10.35 -24.13 6.64
N ILE A 276 -11.39 -23.77 7.36
CA ILE A 276 -11.58 -22.43 7.92
C ILE A 276 -12.20 -22.52 9.31
N GLY A 277 -11.73 -21.70 10.23
CA GLY A 277 -12.26 -21.69 11.59
C GLY A 277 -11.71 -20.57 12.45
N ARG A 278 -11.82 -20.77 13.77
CA ARG A 278 -11.28 -19.85 14.77
C ARG A 278 -10.53 -20.59 15.86
N VAL A 279 -9.36 -20.08 16.21
CA VAL A 279 -8.49 -20.64 17.26
C VAL A 279 -7.90 -19.47 18.05
N ALA A 280 -7.98 -19.53 19.38
CA ALA A 280 -7.44 -18.50 20.28
C ALA A 280 -7.90 -17.05 19.91
N GLY A 281 -9.10 -16.91 19.34
CA GLY A 281 -9.62 -15.61 18.87
C GLY A 281 -9.19 -15.20 17.46
N ALA A 282 -8.15 -15.81 16.88
CA ALA A 282 -7.71 -15.60 15.51
C ALA A 282 -8.54 -16.40 14.51
N THR A 283 -8.61 -15.94 13.26
CA THR A 283 -9.09 -16.77 12.16
C THR A 283 -8.00 -17.76 11.78
N ILE A 284 -8.35 -19.02 11.52
CA ILE A 284 -7.44 -20.00 10.94
C ILE A 284 -7.92 -20.40 9.55
N VAL A 285 -6.99 -20.48 8.59
CA VAL A 285 -7.21 -21.01 7.25
C VAL A 285 -6.16 -22.08 6.99
N THR A 286 -6.63 -23.27 6.63
CA THR A 286 -5.75 -24.42 6.37
C THR A 286 -5.72 -24.69 4.87
N LEU A 287 -4.53 -24.75 4.30
CA LEU A 287 -4.27 -24.85 2.88
C LEU A 287 -3.64 -26.20 2.50
N PRO A 288 -3.81 -26.67 1.25
CA PRO A 288 -3.16 -27.89 0.77
C PRO A 288 -1.62 -27.79 0.85
N GLY A 289 -0.95 -28.93 1.04
CA GLY A 289 0.51 -29.02 1.07
C GLY A 289 1.20 -28.79 -0.30
N ASN A 290 0.50 -28.96 -1.43
CA ASN A 290 1.07 -28.66 -2.74
C ASN A 290 1.24 -27.15 -2.96
N PRO A 291 2.44 -26.66 -3.37
CA PRO A 291 2.74 -25.22 -3.39
C PRO A 291 1.85 -24.38 -4.31
N VAL A 292 1.51 -24.90 -5.49
CA VAL A 292 0.60 -24.20 -6.41
C VAL A 292 -0.80 -24.09 -5.81
N SER A 293 -1.26 -25.14 -5.14
CA SER A 293 -2.56 -25.11 -4.46
C SER A 293 -2.56 -24.09 -3.32
N ALA A 294 -1.51 -24.06 -2.53
CA ALA A 294 -1.37 -23.13 -1.41
C ALA A 294 -1.39 -21.66 -1.88
N LEU A 295 -0.57 -21.30 -2.88
CA LEU A 295 -0.50 -19.95 -3.37
C LEU A 295 -1.79 -19.51 -4.09
N VAL A 296 -2.36 -20.36 -4.95
CA VAL A 296 -3.63 -20.06 -5.63
C VAL A 296 -4.75 -19.86 -4.61
N SER A 297 -4.84 -20.71 -3.59
CA SER A 297 -5.83 -20.53 -2.51
C SER A 297 -5.60 -19.25 -1.72
N PHE A 298 -4.35 -18.87 -1.47
CA PHE A 298 -4.02 -17.60 -0.85
C PHE A 298 -4.52 -16.42 -1.70
N GLU A 299 -4.20 -16.39 -2.99
CA GLU A 299 -4.59 -15.30 -3.89
C GLU A 299 -6.11 -15.19 -4.03
N VAL A 300 -6.82 -16.33 -4.07
CA VAL A 300 -8.29 -16.35 -4.26
C VAL A 300 -9.05 -15.96 -2.98
N PHE A 301 -8.61 -16.42 -1.80
CA PHE A 301 -9.39 -16.28 -0.56
C PHE A 301 -8.75 -15.40 0.50
N ILE A 302 -7.43 -15.52 0.70
CA ILE A 302 -6.76 -14.89 1.84
C ILE A 302 -6.37 -13.45 1.52
N ARG A 303 -5.71 -13.21 0.39
CA ARG A 303 -5.31 -11.88 -0.05
C ARG A 303 -6.47 -10.88 -0.05
N PRO A 304 -7.63 -11.18 -0.68
CA PRO A 304 -8.76 -10.25 -0.68
C PRO A 304 -9.30 -9.95 0.73
N ALA A 305 -9.35 -10.97 1.58
CA ALA A 305 -9.84 -10.82 2.94
C ALA A 305 -8.90 -9.98 3.81
N LEU A 306 -7.57 -10.17 3.68
CA LEU A 306 -6.54 -9.36 4.35
C LEU A 306 -6.61 -7.90 3.91
N ARG A 307 -6.60 -7.63 2.60
CA ARG A 307 -6.60 -6.27 2.07
C ARG A 307 -7.86 -5.50 2.44
N ARG A 308 -9.04 -6.16 2.38
CA ARG A 308 -10.31 -5.55 2.88
C ARG A 308 -10.26 -5.24 4.36
N ALA A 309 -9.72 -6.14 5.19
CA ALA A 309 -9.61 -5.93 6.62
C ALA A 309 -8.67 -4.77 6.99
N MET A 310 -7.68 -4.48 6.13
CA MET A 310 -6.75 -3.36 6.25
C MET A 310 -7.23 -2.09 5.54
N GLY A 311 -8.40 -2.11 4.89
CA GLY A 311 -8.92 -0.97 4.13
C GLY A 311 -8.09 -0.59 2.89
N LEU A 312 -7.25 -1.52 2.41
CA LEU A 312 -6.41 -1.28 1.24
C LEU A 312 -7.23 -1.38 -0.06
N PRO A 313 -6.93 -0.57 -1.09
CA PRO A 313 -7.56 -0.69 -2.40
C PRO A 313 -7.20 -2.01 -3.08
N ASP A 314 -7.92 -2.35 -4.13
CA ASP A 314 -7.67 -3.52 -4.98
C ASP A 314 -7.50 -4.81 -4.17
N PRO A 315 -8.54 -5.26 -3.44
CA PRO A 315 -8.44 -6.45 -2.60
C PRO A 315 -8.09 -7.69 -3.42
N GLU A 316 -8.71 -7.88 -4.58
CA GLU A 316 -8.36 -8.93 -5.54
C GLU A 316 -7.19 -8.49 -6.45
N ARG A 317 -6.51 -9.46 -7.07
CA ARG A 317 -5.58 -9.17 -8.17
C ARG A 317 -6.35 -8.54 -9.34
N PRO A 318 -5.74 -7.61 -10.08
CA PRO A 318 -6.36 -7.07 -11.29
C PRO A 318 -6.71 -8.18 -12.27
N ARG A 319 -7.92 -8.14 -12.82
CA ARG A 319 -8.35 -9.06 -13.86
C ARG A 319 -8.27 -8.35 -15.21
N ARG A 320 -7.56 -8.97 -16.13
CA ARG A 320 -7.40 -8.46 -17.50
C ARG A 320 -8.03 -9.42 -18.48
N PRO A 321 -8.84 -8.96 -19.45
CA PRO A 321 -9.22 -9.78 -20.58
C PRO A 321 -7.99 -10.06 -21.44
N ALA A 322 -7.81 -11.29 -21.88
CA ALA A 322 -6.74 -11.66 -22.80
C ALA A 322 -7.19 -12.80 -23.71
N VAL A 323 -6.68 -12.80 -24.94
CA VAL A 323 -7.00 -13.80 -25.96
C VAL A 323 -6.09 -15.01 -25.78
N LEU A 324 -6.69 -16.19 -25.63
CA LEU A 324 -5.97 -17.46 -25.47
C LEU A 324 -5.24 -17.83 -26.77
N ALA A 325 -3.95 -18.08 -26.69
CA ALA A 325 -3.10 -18.39 -27.86
C ALA A 325 -3.00 -19.90 -28.15
N GLU A 326 -3.74 -20.73 -27.45
CA GLU A 326 -3.77 -22.19 -27.63
C GLU A 326 -5.11 -22.77 -27.20
N SER A 327 -5.50 -23.95 -27.67
CA SER A 327 -6.68 -24.62 -27.14
C SER A 327 -6.36 -25.41 -25.87
N LEU A 328 -7.24 -25.39 -24.89
CA LEU A 328 -7.06 -26.12 -23.64
C LEU A 328 -8.33 -26.86 -23.21
N THR A 329 -8.13 -27.84 -22.29
CA THR A 329 -9.21 -28.50 -21.58
C THR A 329 -9.18 -28.18 -20.09
N SER A 330 -10.36 -28.13 -19.47
CA SER A 330 -10.57 -27.86 -18.05
C SER A 330 -11.48 -28.94 -17.43
N PRO A 331 -11.32 -29.30 -16.16
CA PRO A 331 -12.15 -30.29 -15.52
C PRO A 331 -13.56 -29.75 -15.28
N ARG A 332 -14.60 -30.52 -15.67
CA ARG A 332 -16.00 -30.17 -15.43
C ARG A 332 -16.30 -30.03 -13.93
N GLY A 333 -17.08 -29.02 -13.58
CA GLY A 333 -17.56 -28.79 -12.21
C GLY A 333 -16.49 -28.22 -11.25
N LYS A 334 -15.38 -27.69 -11.80
CA LYS A 334 -14.33 -27.02 -11.02
C LYS A 334 -13.86 -25.76 -11.73
N ARG A 335 -13.91 -24.64 -11.06
CA ARG A 335 -13.25 -23.42 -11.54
C ARG A 335 -11.74 -23.65 -11.56
N GLN A 336 -11.10 -23.51 -12.71
CA GLN A 336 -9.66 -23.78 -12.85
C GLN A 336 -8.85 -22.50 -12.90
N PHE A 337 -7.84 -22.44 -12.05
CA PHE A 337 -6.81 -21.38 -12.07
C PHE A 337 -5.52 -21.97 -12.63
N ARG A 338 -5.19 -21.67 -13.89
CA ARG A 338 -3.96 -22.15 -14.54
C ARG A 338 -2.90 -21.07 -14.54
N ARG A 339 -1.69 -21.46 -14.23
CA ARG A 339 -0.52 -20.57 -14.43
C ARG A 339 -0.44 -20.18 -15.88
N ALA A 340 -0.14 -18.92 -16.13
CA ALA A 340 -0.11 -18.35 -17.48
C ALA A 340 1.00 -17.32 -17.65
N ILE A 341 1.38 -17.11 -18.88
CA ILE A 341 2.13 -15.94 -19.33
C ILE A 341 1.14 -15.00 -20.03
N LEU A 342 0.89 -13.88 -19.43
CA LEU A 342 0.14 -12.76 -19.99
C LEU A 342 1.10 -11.82 -20.70
N ASP A 343 0.98 -11.71 -22.01
CA ASP A 343 1.62 -10.65 -22.80
C ASP A 343 0.68 -9.44 -22.82
N ARG A 344 1.11 -8.37 -22.14
CA ARG A 344 0.31 -7.15 -22.03
C ARG A 344 0.32 -6.27 -23.26
N GLU A 345 1.35 -6.43 -24.13
CA GLU A 345 1.47 -5.64 -25.35
C GLU A 345 0.53 -6.18 -26.43
N SER A 346 0.54 -7.49 -26.63
CA SER A 346 -0.36 -8.15 -27.60
C SER A 346 -1.76 -8.42 -27.06
N GLY A 347 -1.97 -8.39 -25.74
CA GLY A 347 -3.23 -8.79 -25.10
C GLY A 347 -3.49 -10.29 -25.18
N THR A 348 -2.44 -11.11 -25.36
CA THR A 348 -2.56 -12.56 -25.46
C THR A 348 -2.14 -13.26 -24.17
N VAL A 349 -2.63 -14.48 -23.97
CA VAL A 349 -2.28 -15.33 -22.85
C VAL A 349 -2.02 -16.77 -23.29
N THR A 350 -1.00 -17.37 -22.71
CA THR A 350 -0.64 -18.78 -22.92
C THR A 350 -0.60 -19.50 -21.58
N SER A 351 -1.13 -20.71 -21.52
CA SER A 351 -0.97 -21.59 -20.35
C SER A 351 0.50 -21.92 -20.13
N TYR A 352 0.95 -21.89 -18.88
CA TYR A 352 2.36 -22.05 -18.59
C TYR A 352 2.67 -23.29 -17.76
N GLY A 353 3.20 -24.29 -18.43
CA GLY A 353 3.51 -25.61 -17.89
C GLY A 353 2.30 -26.50 -17.62
N PRO A 354 2.55 -27.75 -17.22
CA PRO A 354 1.47 -28.71 -16.91
C PRO A 354 0.59 -28.25 -15.76
N PRO A 355 -0.71 -28.58 -15.72
CA PRO A 355 -1.66 -28.11 -14.70
C PRO A 355 -1.46 -28.72 -13.31
N ALA A 356 -0.38 -29.46 -13.08
CA ALA A 356 -0.10 -30.13 -11.81
C ALA A 356 0.24 -29.15 -10.68
N SER A 357 -0.24 -29.45 -9.48
CA SER A 357 -0.19 -28.56 -8.30
C SER A 357 1.16 -28.55 -7.55
N HIS A 358 2.09 -29.43 -7.91
CA HIS A 358 3.45 -29.51 -7.30
C HIS A 358 4.53 -28.83 -8.15
N HIS A 359 4.19 -28.28 -9.31
CA HIS A 359 5.17 -27.69 -10.24
C HIS A 359 5.54 -26.25 -9.89
N LEU A 360 6.36 -26.08 -8.85
CA LEU A 360 6.78 -24.79 -8.32
C LEU A 360 7.59 -23.93 -9.34
N ARG A 361 8.45 -24.56 -10.14
CA ARG A 361 9.24 -23.86 -11.17
C ARG A 361 8.36 -23.01 -12.11
N TRP A 362 7.27 -23.61 -12.59
CA TRP A 362 6.34 -22.92 -13.51
C TRP A 362 5.54 -21.82 -12.80
N LEU A 363 5.27 -22.01 -11.50
CA LEU A 363 4.62 -20.97 -10.69
C LEU A 363 5.52 -19.75 -10.51
N ALA A 364 6.80 -19.97 -10.22
CA ALA A 364 7.78 -18.90 -9.98
C ALA A 364 8.05 -18.01 -11.21
N SER A 365 7.74 -18.49 -12.42
CA SER A 365 7.97 -17.78 -13.67
C SER A 365 6.66 -17.31 -14.33
N ALA A 366 5.50 -17.67 -13.80
CA ALA A 366 4.21 -17.19 -14.29
C ALA A 366 3.96 -15.74 -13.84
N ASN A 367 3.35 -14.94 -14.71
CA ASN A 367 2.90 -13.59 -14.38
C ASN A 367 1.38 -13.47 -14.34
N GLY A 368 0.64 -14.56 -14.53
CA GLY A 368 -0.81 -14.59 -14.51
C GLY A 368 -1.40 -15.92 -14.11
N LEU A 369 -2.68 -15.87 -13.71
CA LEU A 369 -3.54 -17.04 -13.55
C LEU A 369 -4.73 -16.93 -14.52
N LEU A 370 -4.86 -17.86 -15.44
CA LEU A 370 -6.06 -18.04 -16.25
C LEU A 370 -7.20 -18.49 -15.34
N ASP A 371 -8.32 -17.81 -15.43
CA ASP A 371 -9.53 -18.08 -14.66
C ASP A 371 -10.57 -18.71 -15.57
N ILE A 372 -10.71 -20.05 -15.51
CA ILE A 372 -11.62 -20.83 -16.33
C ILE A 372 -12.82 -21.24 -15.47
N PRO A 373 -14.05 -20.81 -15.83
CA PRO A 373 -15.27 -21.17 -15.09
C PRO A 373 -15.52 -22.67 -14.99
N GLU A 374 -16.27 -23.10 -13.98
CA GLU A 374 -16.53 -24.51 -13.67
C GLU A 374 -17.38 -25.27 -14.70
N ASP A 375 -18.15 -24.59 -15.52
CA ASP A 375 -18.97 -25.12 -16.59
C ASP A 375 -18.21 -25.25 -17.92
N VAL A 376 -17.05 -24.64 -18.04
CA VAL A 376 -16.20 -24.63 -19.24
C VAL A 376 -15.25 -25.83 -19.21
N VAL A 377 -15.38 -26.74 -20.20
CA VAL A 377 -14.56 -27.97 -20.32
C VAL A 377 -13.51 -27.85 -21.41
N GLU A 378 -13.85 -27.16 -22.49
CA GLU A 378 -12.98 -26.91 -23.63
C GLU A 378 -12.92 -25.43 -23.92
N VAL A 379 -11.74 -24.91 -24.14
CA VAL A 379 -11.50 -23.52 -24.53
C VAL A 379 -10.69 -23.52 -25.82
N SER A 380 -11.26 -22.98 -26.87
CA SER A 380 -10.57 -22.88 -28.17
C SER A 380 -9.57 -21.73 -28.17
N GLU A 381 -8.50 -21.87 -28.95
CA GLU A 381 -7.64 -20.76 -29.32
C GLU A 381 -8.46 -19.57 -29.84
N GLY A 382 -8.07 -18.36 -29.52
CA GLY A 382 -8.79 -17.14 -29.87
C GLY A 382 -9.93 -16.77 -28.89
N THR A 383 -10.24 -17.61 -27.90
CA THR A 383 -11.23 -17.28 -26.88
C THR A 383 -10.68 -16.22 -25.90
N GLU A 384 -11.45 -15.18 -25.60
CA GLU A 384 -11.13 -14.22 -24.56
C GLU A 384 -11.45 -14.80 -23.18
N LEU A 385 -10.48 -14.75 -22.27
CA LEU A 385 -10.60 -15.20 -20.89
C LEU A 385 -10.12 -14.12 -19.91
N ALA A 386 -10.62 -14.20 -18.68
CA ALA A 386 -10.09 -13.38 -17.59
C ALA A 386 -8.75 -13.97 -17.10
N VAL A 387 -7.75 -13.10 -16.98
CA VAL A 387 -6.45 -13.43 -16.41
C VAL A 387 -6.23 -12.58 -15.17
N TRP A 388 -5.93 -13.22 -14.05
CA TRP A 388 -5.49 -12.52 -12.85
C TRP A 388 -4.02 -12.14 -13.03
N ASP A 389 -3.75 -10.84 -13.02
CA ASP A 389 -2.41 -10.29 -13.16
C ASP A 389 -1.66 -10.39 -11.83
N LEU A 390 -0.59 -11.17 -11.79
CA LEU A 390 0.20 -11.43 -10.56
C LEU A 390 1.39 -10.48 -10.38
N SER A 391 1.69 -9.62 -11.35
CA SER A 391 2.85 -8.73 -11.33
C SER A 391 2.56 -7.37 -10.71
#